data_f510d67638ad18d3a01e8c52c924f2ca
#
_entry.id   f510d67638ad18d3a01e8c52c924f2ca
#
_cell.length_a   1.000
_cell.length_b   1.000
_cell.length_c   1.000
_cell.angle_alpha   90.00
_cell.angle_beta   90.00
_cell.angle_gamma   90.00
#
_symmetry.space_group_name_H-M   'P 1'
#
loop_
_entity.id
_entity.type
_entity.pdbx_description
1 polymer ?
#
loop_
_entity_poly.entity_id
_entity_poly.type
_entity_poly.pdbx_seq_one_letter_code
_entity_poly.pdbx_strand_id
1 'polypeptide(L)' 'MKIRFYGRLGETLGAQIDVDPPEGTDTILKLRAVLGEMFPDASADLRERTRACVADSIVGENHVLAGTETVEFLPPLSGG' A
#
# COMPACT_ATOMS: atom_id res chain seq x y z
N MET A 1 3.67 0.84 11.35
CA MET A 1 3.62 1.57 10.06
C MET A 1 2.17 1.91 9.74
N LYS A 2 1.92 3.15 9.38
CA LYS A 2 0.59 3.58 8.97
C LYS A 2 0.40 3.36 7.48
N ILE A 3 -0.74 2.78 7.13
CA ILE A 3 -1.13 2.60 5.74
C ILE A 3 -2.46 3.29 5.53
N ARG A 4 -2.53 4.13 4.50
CA ARG A 4 -3.75 4.82 4.12
C ARG A 4 -4.24 4.30 2.79
N PHE A 5 -5.53 4.10 2.69
CA PHE A 5 -6.17 3.63 1.48
C PHE A 5 -7.17 4.68 0.99
N TYR A 6 -7.24 4.83 -0.31
CA TYR A 6 -8.16 5.75 -0.95
C TYR A 6 -9.04 5.01 -1.93
N GLY A 7 -10.17 5.62 -2.29
CA GLY A 7 -11.09 5.02 -3.22
C GLY A 7 -11.74 3.76 -2.68
N ARG A 8 -11.92 2.79 -3.54
CA ARG A 8 -12.59 1.53 -3.18
C ARG A 8 -11.89 0.79 -2.04
N LEU A 9 -10.58 0.79 -2.04
CA LEU A 9 -9.84 0.13 -0.95
C LEU A 9 -10.12 0.78 0.39
N GLY A 10 -10.22 2.09 0.43
CA GLY A 10 -10.58 2.80 1.67
C GLY A 10 -11.95 2.41 2.18
N GLU A 11 -12.90 2.19 1.28
CA GLU A 11 -14.24 1.74 1.66
C GLU A 11 -14.23 0.31 2.20
N THR A 12 -13.40 -0.55 1.64
CA THR A 12 -13.35 -1.97 2.00
C THR A 12 -12.50 -2.23 3.23
N LEU A 13 -11.34 -1.62 3.32
CA LEU A 13 -10.34 -1.92 4.36
C LEU A 13 -10.29 -0.88 5.47
N GLY A 14 -10.94 0.26 5.27
CA GLY A 14 -10.81 1.41 6.15
C GLY A 14 -9.87 2.44 5.58
N ALA A 15 -10.05 3.69 5.99
CA ALA A 15 -9.25 4.79 5.46
C ALA A 15 -7.78 4.71 5.92
N GLN A 16 -7.56 4.14 7.09
CA GLN A 16 -6.21 4.02 7.66
C GLN A 16 -6.14 2.80 8.54
N ILE A 17 -5.04 2.08 8.42
CA ILE A 17 -4.74 0.96 9.32
C ILE A 17 -3.31 1.09 9.83
N ASP A 18 -3.04 0.47 10.96
CA ASP A 18 -1.68 0.30 11.46
C ASP A 18 -1.29 -1.15 11.25
N VAL A 19 -0.12 -1.36 10.69
CA VAL A 19 0.41 -2.71 10.48
C VAL A 19 1.81 -2.79 11.07
N ASP A 20 2.17 -3.99 11.48
CA ASP A 20 3.51 -4.30 11.96
C ASP A 20 4.06 -5.37 11.01
N PRO A 21 4.57 -4.97 9.86
CA PRO A 21 4.97 -5.96 8.84
C PRO A 21 6.17 -6.78 9.33
N PRO A 22 6.29 -8.00 8.82
CA PRO A 22 7.43 -8.85 9.18
C PRO A 22 8.76 -8.18 8.87
N GLU A 23 9.77 -8.56 9.63
CA GLU A 23 11.13 -8.11 9.37
C GLU A 23 11.50 -8.44 7.92
N GLY A 24 12.17 -7.50 7.26
CA GLY A 24 12.52 -7.67 5.85
C GLY A 24 11.53 -7.06 4.88
N THR A 25 10.42 -6.50 5.37
CA THR A 25 9.46 -5.79 4.53
C THR A 25 9.98 -4.37 4.28
N ASP A 26 10.96 -4.26 3.41
CA ASP A 26 11.74 -3.03 3.24
C ASP A 26 11.56 -2.37 1.87
N THR A 27 10.61 -2.82 1.08
CA THR A 27 10.26 -2.18 -0.20
C THR A 27 8.75 -2.13 -0.37
N ILE A 28 8.31 -1.26 -1.27
CA ILE A 28 6.89 -1.18 -1.62
C ILE A 28 6.38 -2.54 -2.13
N LEU A 29 7.16 -3.19 -3.00
CA LEU A 29 6.76 -4.49 -3.54
C LEU A 29 6.51 -5.51 -2.43
N LYS A 30 7.40 -5.58 -1.47
CA LYS A 30 7.24 -6.49 -0.34
C LYS A 30 6.06 -6.12 0.54
N LEU A 31 5.85 -4.83 0.77
CA LEU A 31 4.69 -4.37 1.52
C LEU A 31 3.38 -4.73 0.84
N ARG A 32 3.30 -4.58 -0.49
CA ARG A 32 2.11 -5.01 -1.24
C ARG A 32 1.82 -6.50 -1.04
N ALA A 33 2.86 -7.32 -1.05
CA ALA A 33 2.71 -8.76 -0.86
C ALA A 33 2.17 -9.08 0.54
N VAL A 34 2.70 -8.42 1.56
CA VAL A 34 2.23 -8.58 2.94
C VAL A 34 0.76 -8.19 3.06
N LEU A 35 0.40 -7.02 2.54
CA LEU A 35 -0.99 -6.55 2.60
C LEU A 35 -1.93 -7.45 1.80
N GLY A 36 -1.47 -7.97 0.67
CA GLY A 36 -2.27 -8.89 -0.13
C GLY A 36 -2.55 -10.20 0.59
N GLU A 37 -1.63 -10.66 1.43
CA GLU A 37 -1.86 -11.84 2.26
C GLU A 37 -2.80 -11.54 3.43
N MET A 38 -2.70 -10.36 4.02
CA MET A 38 -3.58 -9.94 5.11
C MET A 38 -5.02 -9.75 4.64
N PHE A 39 -5.19 -9.28 3.42
CA PHE A 39 -6.49 -8.97 2.84
C PHE A 39 -6.67 -9.67 1.49
N PRO A 40 -6.91 -10.98 1.52
CA PRO A 40 -6.95 -11.76 0.26
C PRO A 40 -7.99 -11.27 -0.74
N ASP A 41 -9.11 -10.77 -0.26
CA ASP A 41 -10.19 -10.28 -1.13
C ASP A 41 -9.81 -8.99 -1.86
N ALA A 42 -8.83 -8.27 -1.37
CA ALA A 42 -8.33 -7.04 -1.96
C ALA A 42 -6.96 -7.22 -2.61
N SER A 43 -6.47 -8.45 -2.67
CA SER A 43 -5.10 -8.73 -3.10
C SER A 43 -4.78 -8.19 -4.50
N ALA A 44 -5.68 -8.37 -5.45
CA ALA A 44 -5.45 -7.89 -6.82
C ALA A 44 -5.31 -6.37 -6.86
N ASP A 45 -6.18 -5.66 -6.15
CA ASP A 45 -6.09 -4.21 -6.09
C ASP A 45 -4.81 -3.74 -5.40
N LEU A 46 -4.46 -4.38 -4.29
CA LEU A 46 -3.27 -4.03 -3.54
C LEU A 46 -1.98 -4.27 -4.33
N ARG A 47 -1.95 -5.34 -5.13
CA ARG A 47 -0.76 -5.71 -5.88
C ARG A 47 -0.63 -4.99 -7.21
N GLU A 48 -1.74 -4.75 -7.90
CA GLU A 48 -1.69 -4.37 -9.31
C GLU A 48 -2.44 -3.09 -9.67
N ARG A 49 -3.37 -2.64 -8.83
CA ARG A 49 -4.29 -1.57 -9.21
C ARG A 49 -4.19 -0.33 -8.34
N THR A 50 -3.07 -0.16 -7.66
CA THR A 50 -2.86 1.02 -6.84
C THR A 50 -1.49 1.61 -7.11
N ARG A 51 -1.37 2.89 -6.80
CA ARG A 51 -0.09 3.58 -6.79
C ARG A 51 0.31 3.81 -5.34
N ALA A 52 1.58 3.62 -5.05
CA ALA A 52 2.12 3.89 -3.72
C ALA A 52 2.64 5.32 -3.65
N CYS A 53 2.36 5.97 -2.54
CA CYS A 53 2.80 7.33 -2.27
C CYS A 53 3.46 7.37 -0.89
N VAL A 54 4.60 8.01 -0.81
CA VAL A 54 5.33 8.24 0.43
C VAL A 54 5.78 9.69 0.44
N ALA A 55 5.51 10.41 1.53
CA ALA A 55 5.88 11.82 1.67
C ALA A 55 5.42 12.66 0.47
N ASP A 56 4.17 12.46 0.08
CA ASP A 56 3.51 13.19 -1.01
C ASP A 56 4.10 12.94 -2.41
N SER A 57 4.90 11.90 -2.55
CA SER A 57 5.49 11.53 -3.84
C SER A 57 5.10 10.12 -4.23
N ILE A 58 4.71 9.94 -5.47
CA ILE A 58 4.49 8.59 -6.03
C ILE A 58 5.84 7.90 -6.11
N VAL A 59 5.90 6.68 -5.60
CA VAL A 59 7.14 5.92 -5.56
C VAL A 59 6.98 4.58 -6.26
N GLY A 60 8.09 4.05 -6.73
CA GLY A 60 8.10 2.75 -7.41
C GLY A 60 8.20 1.58 -6.45
N GLU A 61 8.13 0.39 -7.03
CA GLU A 61 8.11 -0.87 -6.27
C GLU A 61 9.41 -1.10 -5.49
N ASN A 62 10.52 -0.58 -5.98
CA ASN A 62 11.81 -0.75 -5.32
C ASN A 62 12.12 0.33 -4.29
N HIS A 63 11.18 1.23 -4.05
CA HIS A 63 11.37 2.27 -3.04
C HIS A 63 11.60 1.63 -1.67
N VAL A 64 12.67 2.04 -1.00
CA VAL A 64 13.07 1.47 0.29
C VAL A 64 12.27 2.10 1.42
N LEU A 65 11.75 1.25 2.29
CA LEU A 65 10.96 1.66 3.45
C LEU A 65 11.80 1.48 4.72
N ALA A 66 11.83 2.51 5.55
CA ALA A 66 12.49 2.44 6.86
C ALA A 66 11.61 1.78 7.92
N GLY A 67 10.30 1.75 7.70
CA GLY A 67 9.34 1.15 8.64
C GLY A 67 8.59 2.18 9.48
N THR A 68 8.94 3.44 9.36
CA THR A 68 8.31 4.52 10.14
C THR A 68 7.44 5.44 9.30
N GLU A 69 7.43 5.25 7.99
CA GLU A 69 6.67 6.09 7.07
C GLU A 69 5.17 5.80 7.16
N THR A 70 4.40 6.75 6.64
CA THR A 70 3.03 6.50 6.25
C THR A 70 3.05 6.20 4.75
N VAL A 71 2.53 5.05 4.36
CA VAL A 71 2.41 4.68 2.96
C VAL A 71 0.96 4.82 2.55
N GLU A 72 0.73 5.49 1.43
CA GLU A 72 -0.61 5.70 0.91
C GLU A 72 -0.78 4.93 -0.39
N PHE A 73 -1.89 4.22 -0.51
CA PHE A 73 -2.23 3.51 -1.74
C PHE A 73 -3.39 4.22 -2.40
N LEU A 74 -3.11 4.75 -3.58
CA LEU A 74 -4.06 5.55 -4.35
C LEU A 74 -4.63 4.72 -5.50
N PRO A 75 -5.87 4.98 -5.91
CA PRO A 75 -6.38 4.30 -7.10
C PRO A 75 -5.53 4.66 -8.31
N PRO A 76 -5.48 3.80 -9.32
CA PRO A 76 -4.76 4.14 -10.54
C PRO A 76 -5.40 5.34 -11.21
N LEU A 77 -4.60 6.09 -11.96
CA LEU A 77 -5.13 7.16 -12.76
C LEU A 77 -6.06 6.57 -13.81
N SER A 78 -7.33 6.89 -13.67
CA SER A 78 -8.32 6.45 -14.63
C SER A 78 -8.39 7.42 -15.80
N GLY A 79 -8.92 6.98 -16.89
CA GLY A 79 -9.10 7.83 -18.06
C GLY A 79 -7.86 7.85 -18.90
N GLY A 80 -6.95 7.22 -18.32
CA GLY A 80 -5.96 6.84 -19.25
C GLY A 80 -6.69 5.83 -20.01
#